data_c47c20f3b2da129ad5468aaed0f562b7
#
_entry.id   c47c20f3b2da129ad5468aaed0f562b7
#
_cell.length_a   1.000
_cell.length_b   1.000
_cell.length_c   1.000
_cell.angle_alpha   90.00
_cell.angle_beta   90.00
_cell.angle_gamma   90.00
#
_symmetry.space_group_name_H-M   'P 1'
#
loop_
_entity.id
_entity.type
_entity.pdbx_description
1 polymer ?
#
loop_
_entity_poly.entity_id
_entity_poly.type
_entity_poly.pdbx_seq_one_letter_code
_entity_poly.pdbx_strand_id
1 'polypeptide(L)'
;MAIVKSKLLRQLSQNYPNFLKKDLEKLTDIILKEIKKTLKRKERVELRGFGIFSTKTQKARISRNPKTGEKVNTPEKKIIHFKMAKDLFKKLNNNE
;
A
#
# COMPACT_ATOMS: atom_id res chain seq x y z
N MET A 1 7.60 8.13 -12.49
CA MET A 1 6.61 7.28 -13.17
C MET A 1 6.18 6.11 -12.30
N ALA A 2 4.91 5.73 -12.40
CA ALA A 2 4.40 4.62 -11.60
C ALA A 2 4.60 3.29 -12.32
N ILE A 3 4.85 2.23 -11.54
CA ILE A 3 4.78 0.87 -12.04
C ILE A 3 3.37 0.35 -11.77
N VAL A 4 2.65 -0.04 -12.80
CA VAL A 4 1.32 -0.61 -12.65
C VAL A 4 1.41 -2.12 -12.49
N LYS A 5 0.35 -2.74 -11.98
CA LYS A 5 0.32 -4.17 -11.68
C LYS A 5 0.72 -5.04 -12.88
N SER A 6 0.21 -4.72 -14.06
CA SER A 6 0.53 -5.48 -15.29
C SER A 6 2.01 -5.45 -15.63
N LYS A 7 2.65 -4.31 -15.43
CA LYS A 7 4.09 -4.15 -15.67
C LYS A 7 4.90 -4.92 -14.64
N LEU A 8 4.48 -4.86 -13.37
CA LEU A 8 5.11 -5.61 -12.29
C LEU A 8 5.08 -7.12 -12.57
N LEU A 9 3.93 -7.62 -13.00
CA LEU A 9 3.77 -9.03 -13.37
C LEU A 9 4.65 -9.43 -14.55
N ARG A 10 4.80 -8.53 -15.52
CA ARG A 10 5.68 -8.76 -16.66
C ARG A 10 7.14 -8.88 -16.22
N GLN A 11 7.58 -8.00 -15.33
CA GLN A 11 8.93 -8.05 -14.79
C GLN A 11 9.18 -9.31 -13.99
N LEU A 12 8.21 -9.73 -13.18
CA LEU A 12 8.28 -10.98 -12.43
C LEU A 12 8.40 -12.17 -13.37
N SER A 13 7.59 -12.20 -14.43
CA SER A 13 7.62 -13.26 -15.42
C SER A 13 8.98 -13.35 -16.13
N GLN A 14 9.59 -12.21 -16.43
CA GLN A 14 10.91 -12.15 -17.06
C GLN A 14 12.01 -12.64 -16.13
N ASN A 15 11.93 -12.29 -14.86
CA ASN A 15 12.94 -12.67 -13.86
C ASN A 15 12.79 -14.12 -13.38
N TYR A 16 11.59 -14.68 -13.51
CA TYR A 16 11.29 -16.04 -13.08
C TYR A 16 10.63 -16.83 -14.24
N PRO A 17 11.38 -17.09 -15.30
CA PRO A 17 10.80 -17.71 -16.51
C PRO A 17 10.31 -19.15 -16.31
N ASN A 18 10.70 -19.81 -15.22
CA ASN A 18 10.25 -21.16 -14.90
C ASN A 18 8.81 -21.22 -14.39
N PHE A 19 8.24 -20.05 -14.02
CA PHE A 19 6.87 -19.97 -13.54
C PHE A 19 5.95 -19.47 -14.65
N LEU A 20 4.77 -20.04 -14.73
CA LEU A 20 3.75 -19.55 -15.65
C LEU A 20 3.29 -18.16 -15.21
N LYS A 21 3.13 -17.26 -16.15
CA LYS A 21 2.65 -15.91 -15.88
C LYS A 21 1.30 -15.94 -15.16
N LYS A 22 0.42 -16.86 -15.54
CA LYS A 22 -0.87 -17.07 -14.91
C LYS A 22 -0.74 -17.39 -13.41
N ASP A 23 0.24 -18.21 -13.06
CA ASP A 23 0.47 -18.59 -11.67
C ASP A 23 1.04 -17.43 -10.86
N LEU A 24 1.93 -16.64 -11.45
CA LEU A 24 2.49 -15.44 -10.80
C LEU A 24 1.40 -14.40 -10.54
N GLU A 25 0.49 -14.22 -11.50
CA GLU A 25 -0.64 -13.32 -11.35
C GLU A 25 -1.56 -13.77 -10.20
N LYS A 26 -1.89 -15.05 -10.17
CA LYS A 26 -2.74 -15.64 -9.14
C LYS A 26 -2.11 -15.50 -7.76
N LEU A 27 -0.82 -15.77 -7.64
CA LEU A 27 -0.10 -15.63 -6.37
C LEU A 27 -0.08 -14.18 -5.89
N THR A 28 0.17 -13.23 -6.79
CA THR A 28 0.16 -11.81 -6.48
C THR A 28 -1.21 -11.38 -5.96
N ASP A 29 -2.29 -11.83 -6.60
CA ASP A 29 -3.65 -11.50 -6.17
C ASP A 29 -3.97 -12.09 -4.79
N ILE A 30 -3.48 -13.30 -4.50
CA ILE A 30 -3.66 -13.93 -3.19
C ILE A 30 -2.95 -13.10 -2.11
N ILE A 31 -1.72 -12.69 -2.36
CA ILE A 31 -0.94 -11.88 -1.40
C ILE A 31 -1.65 -10.55 -1.12
N LEU A 32 -2.06 -9.84 -2.15
CA LEU A 32 -2.74 -8.55 -2.00
C LEU A 32 -4.08 -8.70 -1.27
N LYS A 33 -4.79 -9.79 -1.55
CA LYS A 33 -6.07 -10.08 -0.89
C LYS A 33 -5.89 -10.31 0.61
N GLU A 34 -4.85 -11.05 0.99
CA GLU A 34 -4.55 -11.30 2.42
C GLU A 34 -4.18 -10.02 3.15
N ILE A 35 -3.39 -9.15 2.50
CA ILE A 35 -3.03 -7.85 3.07
C ILE A 35 -4.30 -7.01 3.29
N LYS A 36 -5.19 -6.94 2.31
CA LYS A 36 -6.46 -6.20 2.41
C LYS A 36 -7.33 -6.72 3.54
N LYS A 37 -7.46 -8.05 3.67
CA LYS A 37 -8.25 -8.68 4.73
C LYS A 37 -7.72 -8.31 6.11
N THR A 38 -6.41 -8.38 6.28
CA THR A 38 -5.75 -8.08 7.55
C THR A 38 -5.99 -6.63 7.96
N LEU A 39 -5.82 -5.71 7.02
CA LEU A 39 -6.05 -4.28 7.27
C LEU A 39 -7.52 -3.97 7.55
N LYS A 40 -8.43 -4.68 6.90
CA LYS A 40 -9.87 -4.53 7.16
C LYS A 40 -10.23 -4.92 8.58
N ARG A 41 -9.54 -5.91 9.16
CA ARG A 41 -9.72 -6.30 10.56
C ARG A 41 -8.99 -5.39 11.54
N LYS A 42 -8.38 -4.30 11.06
CA LYS A 42 -7.61 -3.34 11.86
C LYS A 42 -6.35 -3.94 12.47
N GLU A 43 -5.82 -5.00 11.88
CA GLU A 43 -4.56 -5.60 12.26
C GLU A 43 -3.44 -5.02 11.41
N ARG A 44 -2.21 -5.04 11.95
CA ARG A 44 -1.05 -4.55 11.22
C ARG A 44 -0.49 -5.65 10.31
N VAL A 45 0.08 -5.22 9.19
CA VAL A 45 0.84 -6.10 8.30
C VAL A 45 2.30 -5.68 8.39
N GLU A 46 3.13 -6.51 8.99
CA GLU A 46 4.55 -6.25 9.16
C GLU A 46 5.35 -7.05 8.12
N LEU A 47 6.01 -6.34 7.23
CA LEU A 47 6.87 -6.95 6.20
C LEU A 47 8.32 -6.58 6.53
N ARG A 48 9.02 -7.50 7.18
CA ARG A 48 10.39 -7.26 7.64
C ARG A 48 11.28 -6.82 6.49
N GLY A 49 12.04 -5.75 6.72
CA GLY A 49 12.91 -5.16 5.71
C GLY A 49 12.20 -4.20 4.75
N PHE A 50 10.88 -4.18 4.75
CA PHE A 50 10.09 -3.30 3.88
C PHE A 50 9.36 -2.24 4.69
N GLY A 51 8.48 -2.64 5.58
CA GLY A 51 7.72 -1.70 6.40
C GLY A 51 6.50 -2.31 7.06
N ILE A 52 5.72 -1.44 7.66
CA ILE A 52 4.51 -1.81 8.40
C ILE A 52 3.33 -1.03 7.85
N PHE A 53 2.30 -1.75 7.43
CA PHE A 53 1.01 -1.16 7.08
C PHE A 53 0.09 -1.25 8.29
N SER A 54 -0.59 -0.17 8.61
CA SER A 54 -1.56 -0.14 9.70
C SER A 54 -2.75 0.72 9.31
N THR A 55 -3.85 0.56 10.03
CA THR A 55 -5.05 1.36 9.82
C THR A 55 -5.11 2.45 10.87
N LYS A 56 -5.34 3.68 10.46
CA LYS A 56 -5.58 4.81 11.36
C LYS A 56 -6.98 5.35 11.13
N THR A 57 -7.60 5.81 12.21
CA THR A 57 -8.87 6.51 12.13
C THR A 57 -8.61 7.99 12.06
N GLN A 58 -9.08 8.63 11.00
CA GLN A 58 -9.04 10.07 10.85
C GLN A 58 -10.35 10.62 11.38
N LYS A 59 -10.27 11.45 12.43
CA LYS A 59 -11.46 12.00 13.08
C LYS A 59 -12.27 12.88 12.13
N ALA A 60 -13.58 12.91 12.34
CA ALA A 60 -14.46 13.84 11.65
C ALA A 60 -13.99 15.28 11.92
N ARG A 61 -14.02 16.09 10.91
CA ARG A 61 -13.59 17.49 11.02
C ARG A 61 -14.43 18.37 10.12
N ILE A 62 -14.46 19.66 10.48
CA ILE A 62 -15.08 20.69 9.64
C ILE A 62 -13.95 21.43 8.94
N SER A 63 -13.98 21.42 7.62
CA SER A 63 -13.05 22.18 6.80
C SER A 63 -13.81 23.19 5.96
N ARG A 64 -13.07 24.13 5.36
CA ARG A 64 -13.67 25.13 4.47
C ARG A 64 -13.26 24.86 3.04
N ASN A 65 -14.22 24.99 2.13
CA ASN A 65 -13.95 24.92 0.72
C ASN A 65 -13.16 26.19 0.32
N PRO A 66 -11.92 26.05 -0.21
CA PRO A 66 -11.11 27.23 -0.55
C PRO A 66 -11.69 28.08 -1.67
N LYS A 67 -12.60 27.54 -2.48
CA LYS A 67 -13.24 28.30 -3.57
C LYS A 67 -14.46 29.10 -3.12
N THR A 68 -15.27 28.54 -2.22
CA THR A 68 -16.54 29.15 -1.83
C THR A 68 -16.54 29.66 -0.40
N GLY A 69 -15.60 29.23 0.42
CA GLY A 69 -15.55 29.55 1.85
C GLY A 69 -16.58 28.80 2.67
N GLU A 70 -17.37 27.91 2.06
CA GLU A 70 -18.38 27.15 2.76
C GLU A 70 -17.77 26.09 3.68
N LYS A 71 -18.43 25.81 4.80
CA LYS A 71 -18.01 24.76 5.71
C LYS A 71 -18.37 23.41 5.11
N VAL A 72 -17.40 22.51 5.09
CA VAL A 72 -17.59 21.13 4.62
C VAL A 72 -17.35 20.18 5.78
N ASN A 73 -18.36 19.34 6.07
CA ASN A 73 -18.23 18.30 7.07
C ASN A 73 -17.50 17.11 6.47
N THR A 74 -16.33 16.80 7.00
CA THR A 74 -15.59 15.59 6.62
C THR A 74 -15.88 14.53 7.67
N PRO A 75 -16.57 13.43 7.31
CA PRO A 75 -16.88 12.38 8.28
C PRO A 75 -15.62 11.62 8.70
N GLU A 76 -15.71 10.92 9.83
CA GLU A 76 -14.67 10.01 10.27
C GLU A 76 -14.42 8.95 9.21
N LYS A 77 -13.16 8.68 8.94
CA LYS A 77 -12.79 7.64 7.98
C LYS A 77 -11.53 6.91 8.42
N LYS A 78 -11.37 5.71 7.90
CA LYS A 78 -10.16 4.90 8.14
C LYS A 78 -9.23 5.05 6.96
N ILE A 79 -7.96 5.24 7.24
CA ILE A 79 -6.92 5.38 6.23
C ILE A 79 -5.79 4.40 6.53
N ILE A 80 -5.03 4.09 5.50
CA ILE A 80 -3.85 3.23 5.64
C ILE A 80 -2.65 4.13 5.94
N HIS A 81 -1.89 3.72 6.95
CA HIS A 81 -0.63 4.35 7.32
C HIS A 81 0.50 3.37 7.04
N PHE A 82 1.52 3.82 6.32
CA PHE A 82 2.69 3.01 6.04
C PHE A 82 3.90 3.61 6.75
N LYS A 83 4.59 2.78 7.53
CA LYS A 83 5.86 3.15 8.16
C LYS A 83 6.97 2.34 7.51
N MET A 84 7.90 3.03 6.88
CA MET A 84 9.02 2.41 6.19
C MET A 84 10.01 1.78 7.16
N ALA A 85 10.51 0.58 6.84
CA ALA A 85 11.56 -0.07 7.62
C ALA A 85 12.90 0.66 7.44
N LYS A 86 13.78 0.55 8.43
CA LYS A 86 15.11 1.15 8.39
C LYS A 86 15.92 0.66 7.18
N ASP A 87 15.82 -0.61 6.86
CA ASP A 87 16.54 -1.19 5.73
C ASP A 87 16.12 -0.56 4.41
N LEU A 88 14.82 -0.35 4.22
CA LEU A 88 14.31 0.30 3.03
C LEU A 88 14.75 1.76 2.97
N PHE A 89 14.68 2.45 4.10
CA PHE A 89 15.14 3.83 4.21
C PHE A 89 16.61 3.97 3.80
N LYS A 90 17.46 3.07 4.29
CA LYS A 90 18.89 3.07 3.94
C LYS A 90 19.10 2.85 2.46
N LYS A 91 18.40 1.88 1.86
CA LYS A 91 18.52 1.61 0.42
C LYS A 91 18.13 2.80 -0.43
N LEU A 92 17.08 3.53 -0.03
CA LEU A 92 16.62 4.71 -0.76
C LEU A 92 17.58 5.89 -0.65
N ASN A 93 18.26 6.04 0.49
CA ASN A 93 19.07 7.22 0.76
C ASN A 93 20.57 7.01 0.61
N ASN A 94 21.06 5.78 0.74
CA ASN A 94 22.49 5.47 0.70
C ASN A 94 22.89 4.62 -0.51
N ASN A 95 21.96 4.33 -1.41
CA ASN A 95 22.21 3.54 -2.63
C ASN A 95 22.79 2.13 -2.35
N GLU A 96 22.43 1.54 -1.25
CA GLU A 96 22.86 0.20 -0.89
C GLU A 96 21.89 -0.89 -1.34
#